data_bc3d7075cafcbcee1a65494a79400b70
#
_entry.id   bc3d7075cafcbcee1a65494a79400b70
#
_cell.length_a   1.000
_cell.length_b   1.000
_cell.length_c   1.000
_cell.angle_alpha   90.00
_cell.angle_beta   90.00
_cell.angle_gamma   90.00
#
_symmetry.space_group_name_H-M   'P 1'
#
loop_
_entity.id
_entity.type
_entity.pdbx_description
1 polymer ?
#
loop_
_entity_poly.entity_id
_entity_poly.type
_entity_poly.pdbx_seq_one_letter_code
_entity_poly.pdbx_strand_id
1 'polypeptide(L)'
;MKILLTNDDGYKAPNIQSLFKKLSKEHDVWIIAPENNCSGMSAAISFLKETEIRQVEDRVFAVDGTPADCTYFGLLGIVDFEFDMVVSGINHGANIGNDVIYSGTVGAAVGGRKLKYPPIALSVASYETKNINFIVNSHNIYRKMWFI
;
A
#
# COMPACT_ATOMS: atom_id res chain seq x y z
N MET A 1 -10.17 1.50 13.01
CA MET A 1 -10.11 2.37 11.82
C MET A 1 -10.36 1.52 10.58
N LYS A 2 -10.92 2.12 9.53
CA LYS A 2 -11.02 1.53 8.20
C LYS A 2 -9.81 1.93 7.38
N ILE A 3 -8.96 0.98 7.02
CA ILE A 3 -7.66 1.22 6.39
C ILE A 3 -7.68 0.67 4.97
N LEU A 4 -7.36 1.52 3.98
CA LEU A 4 -6.98 1.08 2.65
C LEU A 4 -5.49 0.72 2.67
N LEU A 5 -5.18 -0.55 2.44
CA LEU A 5 -3.82 -1.06 2.35
C LEU A 5 -3.46 -1.33 0.88
N THR A 6 -2.36 -0.76 0.43
CA THR A 6 -1.84 -0.94 -0.93
C THR A 6 -0.31 -1.12 -0.94
N ASN A 7 0.27 -1.35 -2.10
CA ASN A 7 1.72 -1.42 -2.35
C ASN A 7 2.01 -1.25 -3.84
N ASP A 8 3.28 -1.37 -4.24
CA ASP A 8 3.71 -1.42 -5.64
C ASP A 8 4.22 -2.82 -6.07
N ASP A 9 4.39 -3.75 -5.12
CA ASP A 9 4.83 -5.13 -5.40
C ASP A 9 3.71 -6.07 -5.87
N GLY A 10 2.44 -5.64 -5.72
CA GLY A 10 1.24 -6.42 -6.03
C GLY A 10 0.56 -7.05 -4.81
N TYR A 11 -0.76 -7.36 -4.95
CA TYR A 11 -1.60 -7.81 -3.84
C TYR A 11 -1.15 -9.16 -3.21
N LYS A 12 -0.47 -10.03 -3.99
CA LYS A 12 0.06 -11.32 -3.52
C LYS A 12 1.41 -11.21 -2.80
N ALA A 13 2.06 -10.05 -2.81
CA ALA A 13 3.39 -9.89 -2.24
C ALA A 13 3.40 -10.27 -0.75
N PRO A 14 4.41 -11.01 -0.27
CA PRO A 14 4.46 -11.47 1.12
C PRO A 14 4.39 -10.33 2.15
N ASN A 15 4.90 -9.17 1.78
CA ASN A 15 4.99 -8.00 2.65
C ASN A 15 3.63 -7.40 2.96
N ILE A 16 2.80 -7.16 1.93
CA ILE A 16 1.45 -6.64 2.12
C ILE A 16 0.56 -7.64 2.84
N GLN A 17 0.70 -8.94 2.55
CA GLN A 17 -0.05 -10.00 3.22
C GLN A 17 0.31 -10.09 4.72
N SER A 18 1.59 -9.95 5.07
CA SER A 18 2.04 -9.93 6.46
C SER A 18 1.52 -8.70 7.21
N LEU A 19 1.54 -7.53 6.56
CA LEU A 19 1.02 -6.29 7.12
C LEU A 19 -0.50 -6.34 7.30
N PHE A 20 -1.22 -6.84 6.30
CA PHE A 20 -2.66 -7.08 6.36
C PHE A 20 -3.05 -7.93 7.56
N LYS A 21 -2.41 -9.10 7.71
CA LYS A 21 -2.64 -10.01 8.84
C LYS A 21 -2.37 -9.36 10.20
N LYS A 22 -1.39 -8.47 10.28
CA LYS A 22 -1.06 -7.76 11.52
C LYS A 22 -2.08 -6.68 11.85
N LEU A 23 -2.38 -5.81 10.88
CA LEU A 23 -3.29 -4.67 11.07
C LEU A 23 -4.74 -5.13 11.28
N SER A 24 -5.17 -6.21 10.63
CA SER A 24 -6.52 -6.76 10.75
C SER A 24 -6.87 -7.31 12.14
N LYS A 25 -5.90 -7.42 13.04
CA LYS A 25 -6.17 -7.77 14.45
C LYS A 25 -6.87 -6.67 15.23
N GLU A 26 -6.69 -5.40 14.82
CA GLU A 26 -7.17 -4.24 15.56
C GLU A 26 -7.97 -3.27 14.69
N HIS A 27 -7.92 -3.44 13.35
CA HIS A 27 -8.50 -2.53 12.39
C HIS A 27 -9.29 -3.26 11.31
N ASP A 28 -10.22 -2.56 10.67
CA ASP A 28 -10.92 -3.01 9.46
C ASP A 28 -10.06 -2.66 8.24
N VAL A 29 -9.31 -3.64 7.73
CA VAL A 29 -8.31 -3.45 6.68
C VAL A 29 -8.78 -4.06 5.37
N TRP A 30 -8.57 -3.34 4.29
CA TRP A 30 -8.92 -3.74 2.93
C TRP A 30 -7.70 -3.61 2.04
N ILE A 31 -7.31 -4.69 1.38
CA ILE A 31 -6.27 -4.64 0.35
C ILE A 31 -6.92 -4.18 -0.96
N ILE A 32 -6.42 -3.09 -1.52
CA ILE A 32 -6.69 -2.64 -2.88
C ILE A 32 -5.32 -2.37 -3.49
N ALA A 33 -4.80 -3.31 -4.27
CA ALA A 33 -3.41 -3.29 -4.70
C ALA A 33 -3.26 -3.77 -6.16
N PRO A 34 -2.15 -3.43 -6.84
CA PRO A 34 -1.90 -3.86 -8.20
C PRO A 34 -1.95 -5.37 -8.34
N GLU A 35 -2.41 -5.86 -9.49
CA GLU A 35 -2.36 -7.28 -9.84
C GLU A 35 -0.92 -7.76 -10.02
N ASN A 36 -0.08 -6.91 -10.59
CA ASN A 36 1.32 -7.20 -10.91
C ASN A 36 2.26 -6.20 -10.21
N ASN A 37 3.56 -6.50 -10.22
CA ASN A 37 4.57 -5.56 -9.72
C ASN A 37 4.63 -4.30 -10.61
N CYS A 38 4.53 -3.14 -9.97
CA CYS A 38 4.54 -1.81 -10.58
C CYS A 38 5.64 -0.92 -10.00
N SER A 39 6.79 -1.51 -9.62
CA SER A 39 7.92 -0.74 -9.06
C SER A 39 8.40 0.34 -10.04
N GLY A 40 8.72 1.53 -9.53
CA GLY A 40 9.21 2.65 -10.32
C GLY A 40 8.12 3.44 -11.08
N MET A 41 6.85 3.18 -10.85
CA MET A 41 5.74 3.89 -11.50
C MET A 41 5.44 5.27 -10.90
N SER A 42 6.13 5.68 -9.84
CA SER A 42 5.85 6.97 -9.19
C SER A 42 4.38 7.10 -8.76
N ALA A 43 3.79 8.27 -8.90
CA ALA A 43 2.36 8.53 -8.66
C ALA A 43 1.55 8.54 -9.98
N ALA A 44 1.96 7.74 -10.97
CA ALA A 44 1.28 7.66 -12.26
C ALA A 44 -0.15 7.13 -12.10
N ILE A 45 -1.10 7.74 -12.81
CA ILE A 45 -2.52 7.37 -12.86
C ILE A 45 -2.90 7.02 -14.31
N SER A 46 -3.71 5.98 -14.49
CA SER A 46 -4.22 5.51 -15.78
C SER A 46 -5.44 6.32 -16.22
N PHE A 47 -5.23 7.44 -16.91
CA PHE A 47 -6.31 8.35 -17.29
C PHE A 47 -7.15 7.90 -18.50
N LEU A 48 -6.54 7.17 -19.44
CA LEU A 48 -7.13 6.86 -20.73
C LEU A 48 -7.26 5.35 -20.99
N LYS A 49 -7.04 4.56 -19.97
CA LYS A 49 -7.12 3.09 -20.04
C LYS A 49 -8.28 2.60 -19.16
N GLU A 50 -9.09 1.72 -19.69
CA GLU A 50 -10.00 0.93 -18.86
C GLU A 50 -9.19 0.12 -17.86
N THR A 51 -9.53 0.21 -16.59
CA THR A 51 -8.83 -0.46 -15.50
C THR A 51 -9.74 -1.53 -14.93
N GLU A 52 -9.33 -2.78 -15.06
CA GLU A 52 -10.07 -3.90 -14.48
C GLU A 52 -9.82 -3.95 -12.97
N ILE A 53 -10.91 -4.08 -12.21
CA ILE A 53 -10.88 -4.21 -10.76
C ILE A 53 -11.64 -5.46 -10.38
N ARG A 54 -10.98 -6.41 -9.71
CA ARG A 54 -11.57 -7.69 -9.33
C ARG A 54 -11.48 -7.90 -7.83
N GLN A 55 -12.58 -8.24 -7.19
CA GLN A 55 -12.53 -8.80 -5.85
C GLN A 55 -12.04 -10.24 -5.93
N VAL A 56 -10.89 -10.53 -5.34
CA VAL A 56 -10.23 -11.84 -5.40
C VAL A 56 -10.43 -12.66 -4.14
N GLU A 57 -10.63 -11.98 -3.00
CA GLU A 57 -10.94 -12.58 -1.70
C GLU A 57 -11.80 -11.60 -0.89
N ASP A 58 -12.29 -12.03 0.27
CA ASP A 58 -12.92 -11.09 1.21
C ASP A 58 -11.94 -9.95 1.55
N ARG A 59 -12.38 -8.70 1.35
CA ARG A 59 -11.58 -7.47 1.59
C ARG A 59 -10.30 -7.37 0.76
N VAL A 60 -10.17 -8.10 -0.35
CA VAL A 60 -9.00 -8.05 -1.23
C VAL A 60 -9.41 -7.80 -2.67
N PHE A 61 -8.95 -6.69 -3.22
CA PHE A 61 -9.16 -6.29 -4.61
C PHE A 61 -7.83 -6.23 -5.35
N ALA A 62 -7.79 -6.84 -6.53
CA ALA A 62 -6.71 -6.74 -7.50
C ALA A 62 -7.10 -5.70 -8.57
N VAL A 63 -6.18 -4.81 -8.88
CA VAL A 63 -6.36 -3.74 -9.87
C VAL A 63 -5.34 -3.90 -11.00
N ASP A 64 -5.80 -3.96 -12.25
CA ASP A 64 -4.91 -3.91 -13.43
C ASP A 64 -4.44 -2.47 -13.67
N GLY A 65 -3.71 -1.91 -12.72
CA GLY A 65 -3.29 -0.53 -12.71
C GLY A 65 -2.10 -0.28 -11.80
N THR A 66 -1.79 1.00 -11.61
CA THR A 66 -0.68 1.47 -10.77
C THR A 66 -1.07 1.49 -9.29
N PRO A 67 -0.11 1.62 -8.36
CA PRO A 67 -0.39 1.84 -6.94
C PRO A 67 -1.26 3.09 -6.68
N ALA A 68 -1.06 4.15 -7.45
CA ALA A 68 -1.87 5.36 -7.36
C ALA A 68 -3.31 5.13 -7.84
N ASP A 69 -3.53 4.32 -8.90
CA ASP A 69 -4.86 3.89 -9.33
C ASP A 69 -5.58 3.12 -8.22
N CYS A 70 -4.88 2.23 -7.52
CA CYS A 70 -5.46 1.45 -6.43
C CYS A 70 -6.01 2.36 -5.33
N THR A 71 -5.24 3.38 -4.93
CA THR A 71 -5.70 4.38 -3.96
C THR A 71 -6.85 5.21 -4.52
N TYR A 72 -6.71 5.69 -5.77
CA TYR A 72 -7.70 6.52 -6.42
C TYR A 72 -9.07 5.83 -6.51
N PHE A 73 -9.13 4.63 -7.08
CA PHE A 73 -10.37 3.86 -7.20
C PHE A 73 -10.90 3.37 -5.85
N GLY A 74 -10.02 3.00 -4.93
CA GLY A 74 -10.40 2.61 -3.58
C GLY A 74 -11.12 3.73 -2.82
N LEU A 75 -10.70 4.97 -3.01
CA LEU A 75 -11.33 6.15 -2.39
C LEU A 75 -12.55 6.66 -3.15
N LEU A 76 -12.73 6.30 -4.43
CA LEU A 76 -13.87 6.71 -5.26
C LEU A 76 -15.09 5.77 -5.18
N GLY A 77 -14.99 4.64 -4.49
CA GLY A 77 -16.18 3.84 -4.26
C GLY A 77 -16.12 2.39 -4.76
N ILE A 78 -14.97 1.73 -4.70
CA ILE A 78 -14.91 0.24 -4.78
C ILE A 78 -15.74 -0.37 -3.64
N VAL A 79 -15.82 0.34 -2.52
CA VAL A 79 -16.61 -0.03 -1.33
C VAL A 79 -17.60 1.10 -1.01
N ASP A 80 -18.67 0.77 -0.30
CA ASP A 80 -19.79 1.66 0.05
C ASP A 80 -19.57 2.47 1.34
N PHE A 81 -18.30 2.64 1.75
CA PHE A 81 -17.93 3.40 2.93
C PHE A 81 -16.64 4.21 2.70
N GLU A 82 -16.38 5.19 3.56
CA GLU A 82 -15.15 5.96 3.54
C GLU A 82 -14.05 5.29 4.38
N PHE A 83 -12.82 5.31 3.85
CA PHE A 83 -11.62 4.93 4.59
C PHE A 83 -11.17 6.06 5.52
N ASP A 84 -10.61 5.69 6.66
CA ASP A 84 -10.01 6.64 7.61
C ASP A 84 -8.58 6.99 7.23
N MET A 85 -7.84 6.07 6.54
CA MET A 85 -6.42 6.17 6.29
C MET A 85 -6.00 5.30 5.10
N VAL A 86 -4.94 5.74 4.39
CA VAL A 86 -4.19 4.91 3.45
C VAL A 86 -2.87 4.48 4.08
N VAL A 87 -2.55 3.20 3.98
CA VAL A 87 -1.25 2.63 4.30
C VAL A 87 -0.69 1.97 3.04
N SER A 88 0.50 2.35 2.62
CA SER A 88 1.16 1.80 1.44
C SER A 88 2.46 1.09 1.81
N GLY A 89 2.65 -0.14 1.36
CA GLY A 89 3.84 -0.96 1.60
C GLY A 89 3.51 -2.35 2.14
N ILE A 90 4.51 -3.05 2.67
CA ILE A 90 5.87 -2.61 3.00
C ILE A 90 6.76 -2.78 1.76
N ASN A 91 7.33 -1.70 1.27
CA ASN A 91 8.22 -1.74 0.11
C ASN A 91 9.53 -2.48 0.43
N HIS A 92 10.04 -3.20 -0.56
CA HIS A 92 11.33 -3.86 -0.51
C HIS A 92 12.43 -2.90 -0.96
N GLY A 93 13.20 -2.40 -0.04
CA GLY A 93 14.16 -1.32 -0.26
C GLY A 93 13.67 0.03 0.27
N ALA A 94 14.63 0.89 0.61
CA ALA A 94 14.35 2.21 1.17
C ALA A 94 13.85 3.18 0.09
N ASN A 95 12.82 3.97 0.42
CA ASN A 95 12.40 5.12 -0.37
C ASN A 95 12.88 6.37 0.34
N ILE A 96 14.13 6.80 0.10
CA ILE A 96 14.78 7.93 0.75
C ILE A 96 15.39 8.89 -0.25
N GLY A 97 15.52 10.16 0.12
CA GLY A 97 16.10 11.19 -0.73
C GLY A 97 15.32 11.33 -2.05
N ASN A 98 16.01 11.28 -3.17
CA ASN A 98 15.41 11.42 -4.50
C ASN A 98 14.50 10.24 -4.89
N ASP A 99 14.68 9.06 -4.30
CA ASP A 99 13.91 7.87 -4.63
C ASP A 99 12.43 8.03 -4.23
N VAL A 100 12.13 8.89 -3.26
CA VAL A 100 10.77 9.24 -2.83
C VAL A 100 9.90 9.70 -4.01
N ILE A 101 10.45 10.47 -4.94
CA ILE A 101 9.73 11.03 -6.09
C ILE A 101 9.33 9.94 -7.10
N TYR A 102 10.14 8.89 -7.21
CA TYR A 102 9.93 7.80 -8.16
C TYR A 102 9.19 6.60 -7.57
N SER A 103 8.93 6.62 -6.26
CA SER A 103 8.33 5.50 -5.54
C SER A 103 6.83 5.39 -5.79
N GLY A 104 6.38 4.23 -6.26
CA GLY A 104 4.96 3.86 -6.33
C GLY A 104 4.33 3.73 -4.95
N THR A 105 5.09 3.21 -3.96
CA THR A 105 4.66 3.11 -2.55
C THR A 105 4.31 4.48 -1.99
N VAL A 106 5.18 5.49 -2.21
CA VAL A 106 4.95 6.87 -1.75
C VAL A 106 3.80 7.51 -2.52
N GLY A 107 3.79 7.37 -3.85
CA GLY A 107 2.74 7.91 -4.70
C GLY A 107 1.33 7.45 -4.30
N ALA A 108 1.18 6.16 -3.99
CA ALA A 108 -0.08 5.60 -3.50
C ALA A 108 -0.48 6.20 -2.14
N ALA A 109 0.46 6.32 -1.20
CA ALA A 109 0.18 6.92 0.10
C ALA A 109 -0.33 8.36 -0.03
N VAL A 110 0.31 9.18 -0.88
CA VAL A 110 -0.08 10.59 -1.12
C VAL A 110 -1.54 10.72 -1.58
N GLY A 111 -2.10 9.70 -2.25
CA GLY A 111 -3.52 9.66 -2.61
C GLY A 111 -4.47 9.83 -1.42
N GLY A 112 -4.07 9.32 -0.25
CA GLY A 112 -4.85 9.40 0.99
C GLY A 112 -4.71 10.69 1.80
N ARG A 113 -4.01 11.71 1.30
CA ARG A 113 -3.66 12.94 2.05
C ARG A 113 -4.83 13.78 2.58
N LYS A 114 -6.05 13.54 2.08
CA LYS A 114 -7.27 14.26 2.48
C LYS A 114 -8.15 13.48 3.47
N LEU A 115 -7.73 12.27 3.82
CA LEU A 115 -8.47 11.45 4.77
C LEU A 115 -8.33 11.95 6.20
N LYS A 116 -9.08 11.35 7.11
CA LYS A 116 -9.11 11.70 8.54
C LYS A 116 -7.74 11.62 9.21
N TYR A 117 -6.93 10.62 8.83
CA TYR A 117 -5.57 10.44 9.35
C TYR A 117 -4.55 10.58 8.21
N PRO A 118 -3.35 11.10 8.49
CA PRO A 118 -2.28 11.18 7.50
C PRO A 118 -1.96 9.81 6.91
N PRO A 119 -1.70 9.73 5.60
CA PRO A 119 -1.28 8.48 4.98
C PRO A 119 0.11 8.05 5.42
N ILE A 120 0.38 6.76 5.35
CA ILE A 120 1.68 6.20 5.73
C ILE A 120 2.25 5.41 4.56
N ALA A 121 3.49 5.70 4.16
CA ALA A 121 4.30 4.87 3.28
C ALA A 121 5.35 4.12 4.12
N LEU A 122 5.39 2.80 3.95
CA LEU A 122 6.25 1.91 4.72
C LEU A 122 7.31 1.27 3.82
N SER A 123 8.58 1.42 4.18
CA SER A 123 9.70 0.86 3.43
C SER A 123 10.73 0.23 4.35
N VAL A 124 11.35 -0.87 3.91
CA VAL A 124 12.43 -1.54 4.64
C VAL A 124 13.76 -1.15 4.01
N ALA A 125 14.67 -0.56 4.79
CA ALA A 125 16.02 -0.24 4.36
C ALA A 125 16.91 -1.50 4.29
N SER A 126 16.44 -2.56 3.64
CA SER A 126 17.17 -3.81 3.45
C SER A 126 16.63 -4.54 2.22
N TYR A 127 17.53 -5.11 1.43
CA TYR A 127 17.19 -6.00 0.32
C TYR A 127 17.17 -7.48 0.75
N GLU A 128 17.47 -7.80 2.00
CA GLU A 128 17.39 -9.16 2.52
C GLU A 128 16.00 -9.47 3.09
N THR A 129 15.26 -10.30 2.37
CA THR A 129 13.87 -10.70 2.66
C THR A 129 13.67 -11.51 3.94
N LYS A 130 14.72 -11.96 4.59
CA LYS A 130 14.65 -12.98 5.65
C LYS A 130 13.92 -12.56 6.93
N ASN A 131 13.54 -11.29 7.10
CA ASN A 131 13.07 -10.76 8.38
C ASN A 131 11.82 -9.86 8.38
N ILE A 132 10.98 -9.89 7.35
CA ILE A 132 9.76 -9.04 7.35
C ILE A 132 8.81 -9.43 8.47
N ASN A 133 8.64 -10.72 8.75
CA ASN A 133 7.85 -11.18 9.90
C ASN A 133 8.43 -10.68 11.23
N PHE A 134 9.75 -10.51 11.34
CA PHE A 134 10.38 -9.91 12.50
C PHE A 134 10.09 -8.40 12.59
N ILE A 135 10.10 -7.68 11.48
CA ILE A 135 9.80 -6.25 11.42
C ILE A 135 8.32 -6.01 11.79
N VAL A 136 7.41 -6.78 11.21
CA VAL A 136 5.96 -6.67 11.46
C VAL A 136 5.59 -7.10 12.88
N ASN A 137 6.31 -8.02 13.49
CA ASN A 137 6.04 -8.54 14.84
C ASN A 137 6.80 -7.83 15.95
N SER A 138 7.83 -7.04 15.64
CA SER A 138 8.60 -6.34 16.67
C SER A 138 7.89 -5.06 17.11
N HIS A 139 7.86 -4.82 18.44
CA HIS A 139 7.45 -3.53 19.01
C HIS A 139 8.35 -2.36 18.57
N ASN A 140 9.41 -2.65 17.80
CA ASN A 140 10.37 -1.70 17.24
C ASN A 140 10.11 -1.34 15.77
N ILE A 141 8.87 -1.50 15.27
CA ILE A 141 8.46 -1.04 13.94
C ILE A 141 8.98 0.38 13.66
N TYR A 142 8.80 1.28 14.63
CA TYR A 142 9.20 2.69 14.50
C TYR A 142 10.71 2.95 14.36
N ARG A 143 11.58 2.01 14.68
CA ARG A 143 13.04 2.19 14.58
C ARG A 143 13.65 1.82 13.22
N LYS A 144 12.91 1.05 12.40
CA LYS A 144 13.40 0.53 11.11
C LYS A 144 12.53 0.94 9.93
N MET A 145 11.47 1.69 10.16
CA MET A 145 10.55 2.18 9.13
C MET A 145 10.62 3.70 9.08
N TRP A 146 10.73 4.23 7.88
CA TRP A 146 10.68 5.66 7.64
C TRP A 146 9.24 6.03 7.28
N PHE A 147 8.70 7.02 7.98
CA PHE A 147 7.40 7.61 7.69
C PHE A 147 7.62 8.85 6.83
N ILE A 148 6.85 8.99 5.80
CA ILE A 148 6.84 10.17 4.92
C ILE A 148 5.53 10.90 5.16
#